data_0b4aa6200ae09367df591a6856db5667
#
_entry.id   0b4aa6200ae09367df591a6856db5667
#
_cell.length_a   1.000
_cell.length_b   1.000
_cell.length_c   1.000
_cell.angle_alpha   90.00
_cell.angle_beta   90.00
_cell.angle_gamma   90.00
#
_symmetry.space_group_name_H-M   'P 1'
#
loop_
_entity.id
_entity.type
_entity.pdbx_description
1 polymer ?
#
loop_
_entity_poly.entity_id
_entity_poly.type
_entity_poly.pdbx_seq_one_letter_code
_entity_poly.pdbx_strand_id
1 'polypeptide(L)'
;HYRDPQITRDDAGWRMVLGAQAEDETGHVVLYRSTDLAHWSFQGAITFDTSGAESGLSPDLVPGGYMWECPNLVTLRDRATGEDKDVLVICPQGLEPVLADGSTHYASSDQCGYLVGRLDGTVFHVERGFSELDYGHQLYAPQLVEKDGEAIMLGWMGLPAQDDTPTVEEGWVHTLTLPRRVWLEDGWLRQAPVWELPENDSVAMLQAGEGTYALVDDSGAEAFRVTYGGGELRLACGGDERVVPCPAGSLELIADGCAVEVFAGDGRIAGASAIFGASDARWKGWIAR
;
A
#
# COMPACT_ATOMS: atom_id res chain seq x y z
N HIS A 1 -20.89 11.50 1.71
CA HIS A 1 -20.81 10.21 1.01
C HIS A 1 -20.28 9.15 1.97
N TYR A 2 -20.71 7.88 1.79
CA TYR A 2 -20.26 6.71 2.56
C TYR A 2 -20.02 5.57 1.60
N ARG A 3 -18.88 4.81 1.77
CA ARG A 3 -18.53 3.69 0.90
C ARG A 3 -17.55 2.72 1.55
N ASP A 4 -17.35 1.57 0.92
CA ASP A 4 -16.27 0.61 1.16
C ASP A 4 -16.26 0.06 2.59
N PRO A 5 -17.32 -0.64 3.04
CA PRO A 5 -17.36 -1.18 4.38
C PRO A 5 -16.37 -2.34 4.54
N GLN A 6 -15.54 -2.28 5.59
CA GLN A 6 -14.87 -3.46 6.13
C GLN A 6 -15.56 -3.90 7.41
N ILE A 7 -15.92 -5.19 7.49
CA ILE A 7 -16.54 -5.79 8.66
C ILE A 7 -15.57 -6.78 9.29
N THR A 8 -15.27 -6.57 10.57
CA THR A 8 -14.42 -7.45 11.39
C THR A 8 -15.16 -7.84 12.67
N ARG A 9 -14.62 -8.81 13.39
CA ARG A 9 -15.17 -9.23 14.69
C ARG A 9 -14.10 -9.12 15.76
N ASP A 10 -14.47 -8.57 16.91
CA ASP A 10 -13.67 -8.53 18.11
C ASP A 10 -14.48 -9.06 19.32
N ASP A 11 -13.95 -8.97 20.53
CA ASP A 11 -14.60 -9.46 21.76
C ASP A 11 -15.93 -8.75 22.06
N ALA A 12 -16.11 -7.51 21.57
CA ALA A 12 -17.34 -6.74 21.74
C ALA A 12 -18.41 -7.02 20.66
N GLY A 13 -18.12 -7.88 19.67
CA GLY A 13 -19.03 -8.23 18.60
C GLY A 13 -18.50 -7.85 17.20
N TRP A 14 -19.39 -7.39 16.33
CA TRP A 14 -19.04 -6.98 14.97
C TRP A 14 -18.71 -5.48 14.93
N ARG A 15 -17.66 -5.15 14.24
CA ARG A 15 -17.20 -3.79 13.96
C ARG A 15 -17.24 -3.57 12.44
N MET A 16 -17.77 -2.41 12.04
CA MET A 16 -17.72 -1.99 10.65
C MET A 16 -17.10 -0.59 10.57
N VAL A 17 -16.09 -0.44 9.75
CA VAL A 17 -15.54 0.85 9.35
C VAL A 17 -15.96 1.16 7.92
N LEU A 18 -16.28 2.44 7.64
CA LEU A 18 -16.62 2.93 6.31
C LEU A 18 -15.83 4.20 6.02
N GLY A 19 -15.43 4.33 4.78
CA GLY A 19 -14.94 5.60 4.25
C GLY A 19 -16.07 6.61 4.12
N ALA A 20 -15.78 7.85 4.45
CA ALA A 20 -16.75 8.93 4.43
C ALA A 20 -16.15 10.24 3.95
N GLN A 21 -17.00 11.07 3.37
CA GLN A 21 -16.75 12.47 3.11
C GLN A 21 -17.78 13.31 3.87
N ALA A 22 -17.32 14.24 4.68
CA ALA A 22 -18.18 15.18 5.38
C ALA A 22 -18.71 16.29 4.45
N GLU A 23 -19.62 17.13 4.97
CA GLU A 23 -20.21 18.24 4.19
C GLU A 23 -19.19 19.35 3.84
N ASP A 24 -18.13 19.47 4.64
CA ASP A 24 -17.03 20.40 4.44
C ASP A 24 -15.93 19.86 3.50
N GLU A 25 -16.23 18.77 2.80
CA GLU A 25 -15.31 18.08 1.89
C GLU A 25 -14.03 17.57 2.57
N THR A 26 -14.16 17.07 3.80
CA THR A 26 -13.06 16.37 4.51
C THR A 26 -13.29 14.86 4.55
N GLY A 27 -12.20 14.11 4.37
CA GLY A 27 -12.21 12.64 4.46
C GLY A 27 -12.28 12.15 5.90
N HIS A 28 -13.07 11.11 6.15
CA HIS A 28 -13.23 10.49 7.46
C HIS A 28 -13.36 8.97 7.34
N VAL A 29 -13.11 8.29 8.46
CA VAL A 29 -13.58 6.92 8.70
C VAL A 29 -14.66 6.96 9.77
N VAL A 30 -15.78 6.30 9.53
CA VAL A 30 -16.86 6.19 10.51
C VAL A 30 -16.99 4.76 11.03
N LEU A 31 -17.38 4.64 12.30
CA LEU A 31 -17.45 3.38 13.03
C LEU A 31 -18.89 3.01 13.35
N TYR A 32 -19.23 1.75 13.12
CA TYR A 32 -20.47 1.11 13.54
C TYR A 32 -20.18 -0.17 14.32
N ARG A 33 -21.12 -0.54 15.20
CA ARG A 33 -21.10 -1.79 15.96
C ARG A 33 -22.39 -2.57 15.78
N SER A 34 -22.29 -3.90 15.81
CA SER A 34 -23.43 -4.81 15.76
C SER A 34 -23.17 -6.08 16.58
N THR A 35 -24.24 -6.68 17.10
CA THR A 35 -24.19 -8.00 17.75
C THR A 35 -24.71 -9.12 16.83
N ASP A 36 -25.41 -8.78 15.74
CA ASP A 36 -26.15 -9.73 14.92
C ASP A 36 -25.96 -9.57 13.39
N LEU A 37 -25.12 -8.61 12.95
CA LEU A 37 -24.90 -8.22 11.53
C LEU A 37 -26.14 -7.61 10.84
N ALA A 38 -27.30 -7.58 11.47
CA ALA A 38 -28.53 -7.04 10.92
C ALA A 38 -28.81 -5.63 11.41
N HIS A 39 -28.51 -5.36 12.69
CA HIS A 39 -28.74 -4.08 13.32
C HIS A 39 -27.42 -3.44 13.69
N TRP A 40 -27.18 -2.25 13.13
CA TRP A 40 -25.94 -1.51 13.31
C TRP A 40 -26.16 -0.21 14.06
N SER A 41 -25.33 0.04 15.06
CA SER A 41 -25.32 1.28 15.85
C SER A 41 -24.14 2.14 15.44
N PHE A 42 -24.43 3.36 14.97
CA PHE A 42 -23.41 4.36 14.69
C PHE A 42 -22.69 4.77 15.97
N GLN A 43 -21.36 4.72 15.98
CA GLN A 43 -20.52 5.09 17.10
C GLN A 43 -19.94 6.50 16.97
N GLY A 44 -19.69 6.94 15.75
CA GLY A 44 -19.11 8.24 15.44
C GLY A 44 -18.08 8.16 14.31
N ALA A 45 -17.53 9.33 13.96
CA ALA A 45 -16.31 9.39 13.14
C ALA A 45 -15.09 9.11 14.03
N ILE A 46 -14.11 8.43 13.47
CA ILE A 46 -12.81 8.23 14.12
C ILE A 46 -12.10 9.58 14.16
N THR A 47 -11.66 9.97 15.34
CA THR A 47 -10.82 11.13 15.60
C THR A 47 -9.40 10.68 15.95
N PHE A 48 -8.42 11.55 15.79
CA PHE A 48 -7.01 11.19 15.95
C PHE A 48 -6.38 12.00 17.08
N ASP A 49 -5.80 11.30 18.04
CA ASP A 49 -4.89 11.87 19.02
C ASP A 49 -3.46 11.59 18.58
N THR A 50 -2.74 12.63 18.19
CA THR A 50 -1.35 12.56 17.72
C THR A 50 -0.36 12.93 18.80
N SER A 51 -0.79 13.04 20.05
CA SER A 51 0.07 13.38 21.19
C SER A 51 1.15 12.31 21.40
N GLY A 52 2.40 12.66 21.14
CA GLY A 52 3.53 11.73 21.26
C GLY A 52 3.71 10.79 20.07
N ALA A 53 2.97 10.98 18.98
CA ALA A 53 3.14 10.19 17.77
C ALA A 53 4.53 10.39 17.15
N GLU A 54 5.14 9.29 16.70
CA GLU A 54 6.31 9.35 15.85
C GLU A 54 5.88 9.56 14.39
N SER A 55 6.74 10.24 13.61
CA SER A 55 6.48 10.43 12.17
C SER A 55 6.47 9.09 11.42
N GLY A 56 5.59 8.98 10.41
CA GLY A 56 5.69 8.00 9.37
C GLY A 56 6.74 8.37 8.31
N LEU A 57 6.62 7.78 7.13
CA LEU A 57 7.43 8.17 5.96
C LEU A 57 6.76 9.25 5.12
N SER A 58 5.47 9.49 5.32
CA SER A 58 4.74 10.57 4.67
C SER A 58 4.86 11.86 5.50
N PRO A 59 4.66 13.03 4.90
CA PRO A 59 4.88 14.31 5.57
C PRO A 59 3.91 14.59 6.72
N ASP A 60 2.69 14.07 6.64
CA ASP A 60 1.64 14.32 7.62
C ASP A 60 1.49 13.16 8.61
N LEU A 61 1.25 13.47 9.89
CA LEU A 61 0.91 12.46 10.90
C LEU A 61 -0.44 11.80 10.61
N VAL A 62 -1.40 12.60 10.13
CA VAL A 62 -2.72 12.15 9.66
C VAL A 62 -2.97 12.85 8.34
N PRO A 63 -3.23 12.13 7.24
CA PRO A 63 -3.34 12.76 5.93
C PRO A 63 -4.63 13.58 5.82
N GLY A 64 -4.59 14.59 4.96
CA GLY A 64 -5.77 15.33 4.53
C GLY A 64 -6.60 14.55 3.51
N GLY A 65 -7.08 15.28 2.50
CA GLY A 65 -7.89 14.75 1.41
C GLY A 65 -9.39 14.95 1.63
N TYR A 66 -10.14 14.98 0.53
CA TYR A 66 -11.57 15.24 0.57
C TYR A 66 -12.43 13.99 0.82
N MET A 67 -11.88 12.81 0.58
CA MET A 67 -12.52 11.51 0.79
C MET A 67 -11.48 10.49 1.23
N TRP A 68 -11.85 9.65 2.18
CA TRP A 68 -11.05 8.48 2.56
C TRP A 68 -11.80 7.22 2.15
N GLU A 69 -11.24 6.47 1.21
CA GLU A 69 -11.82 5.26 0.66
C GLU A 69 -11.18 4.00 1.25
N CYS A 70 -11.85 2.87 1.06
CA CYS A 70 -11.36 1.53 1.37
C CYS A 70 -10.72 1.39 2.75
N PRO A 71 -11.32 1.90 3.85
CA PRO A 71 -10.72 1.78 5.16
C PRO A 71 -10.63 0.31 5.58
N ASN A 72 -9.47 -0.07 6.11
CA ASN A 72 -9.30 -1.35 6.81
C ASN A 72 -8.78 -1.06 8.22
N LEU A 73 -9.40 -1.66 9.22
CA LEU A 73 -8.95 -1.59 10.60
C LEU A 73 -8.69 -3.01 11.09
N VAL A 74 -7.41 -3.34 11.25
CA VAL A 74 -6.94 -4.66 11.67
C VAL A 74 -6.07 -4.53 12.91
N THR A 75 -6.05 -5.57 13.75
CA THR A 75 -5.18 -5.63 14.92
C THR A 75 -4.04 -6.59 14.64
N LEU A 76 -2.82 -6.09 14.59
CA LEU A 76 -1.63 -6.88 14.30
C LEU A 76 -0.72 -6.95 15.52
N ARG A 77 -0.05 -8.09 15.68
CA ARG A 77 0.97 -8.26 16.71
C ARG A 77 2.31 -7.69 16.25
N ASP A 78 2.79 -6.69 16.95
CA ASP A 78 4.15 -6.18 16.71
C ASP A 78 5.17 -7.22 17.14
N ARG A 79 5.93 -7.74 16.19
CA ARG A 79 6.91 -8.81 16.41
C ARG A 79 8.09 -8.39 17.28
N ALA A 80 8.43 -7.10 17.30
CA ALA A 80 9.52 -6.59 18.12
C ALA A 80 9.13 -6.45 19.59
N THR A 81 7.88 -6.01 19.87
CA THR A 81 7.41 -5.76 21.23
C THR A 81 6.53 -6.87 21.79
N GLY A 82 5.89 -7.67 20.92
CA GLY A 82 4.89 -8.66 21.29
C GLY A 82 3.54 -8.07 21.67
N GLU A 83 3.34 -6.77 21.46
CA GLU A 83 2.07 -6.06 21.73
C GLU A 83 1.16 -6.10 20.50
N ASP A 84 -0.15 -6.15 20.75
CA ASP A 84 -1.15 -5.98 19.71
C ASP A 84 -1.36 -4.48 19.47
N LYS A 85 -1.34 -4.05 18.22
CA LYS A 85 -1.55 -2.68 17.75
C LYS A 85 -2.66 -2.65 16.70
N ASP A 86 -3.45 -1.59 16.72
CA ASP A 86 -4.39 -1.33 15.64
C ASP A 86 -3.67 -0.66 14.47
N VAL A 87 -3.94 -1.15 13.27
CA VAL A 87 -3.46 -0.57 12.02
C VAL A 87 -4.68 -0.13 11.23
N LEU A 88 -4.76 1.17 10.98
CA LEU A 88 -5.79 1.78 10.14
C LEU A 88 -5.20 2.06 8.76
N VAL A 89 -5.66 1.33 7.76
CA VAL A 89 -5.35 1.57 6.35
C VAL A 89 -6.46 2.41 5.75
N ILE A 90 -6.11 3.42 4.97
CA ILE A 90 -7.03 4.32 4.28
C ILE A 90 -6.48 4.71 2.91
N CYS A 91 -7.37 5.07 2.00
CA CYS A 91 -7.04 5.60 0.69
C CYS A 91 -7.55 7.04 0.58
N PRO A 92 -6.77 8.03 1.03
CA PRO A 92 -7.16 9.43 0.90
C PRO A 92 -7.05 9.90 -0.55
N GLN A 93 -8.08 10.63 -1.00
CA GLN A 93 -8.14 11.28 -2.30
C GLN A 93 -7.97 12.79 -2.17
N GLY A 94 -7.36 13.41 -3.18
CA GLY A 94 -7.17 14.86 -3.25
C GLY A 94 -6.06 15.38 -2.35
N LEU A 95 -5.02 14.58 -2.14
CA LEU A 95 -3.79 15.06 -1.52
C LEU A 95 -3.02 15.97 -2.49
N GLU A 96 -2.23 16.89 -1.97
CA GLU A 96 -1.34 17.72 -2.78
C GLU A 96 -0.02 17.02 -3.05
N PRO A 97 0.26 16.56 -4.30
CA PRO A 97 1.51 15.89 -4.62
C PRO A 97 2.71 16.83 -4.57
N VAL A 98 2.49 18.13 -4.87
CA VAL A 98 3.56 19.14 -4.93
C VAL A 98 3.13 20.37 -4.14
N LEU A 99 3.96 20.77 -3.20
CA LEU A 99 3.74 21.98 -2.40
C LEU A 99 4.02 23.26 -3.23
N ALA A 100 3.58 24.41 -2.71
CA ALA A 100 3.74 25.71 -3.36
C ALA A 100 5.20 26.09 -3.64
N ASP A 101 6.16 25.55 -2.90
CA ASP A 101 7.60 25.73 -3.12
C ASP A 101 8.20 24.78 -4.17
N GLY A 102 7.36 23.90 -4.75
CA GLY A 102 7.76 22.94 -5.77
C GLY A 102 8.34 21.64 -5.20
N SER A 103 8.38 21.45 -3.89
CA SER A 103 8.83 20.19 -3.28
C SER A 103 7.76 19.10 -3.42
N THR A 104 8.18 17.84 -3.57
CA THR A 104 7.28 16.69 -3.58
C THR A 104 6.74 16.46 -2.17
N HIS A 105 5.41 16.37 -2.07
CA HIS A 105 4.71 16.10 -0.82
C HIS A 105 4.23 14.64 -0.78
N TYR A 106 3.51 14.21 -1.82
CA TYR A 106 3.08 12.83 -2.03
C TYR A 106 3.39 12.38 -3.46
N ALA A 107 3.48 11.07 -3.68
CA ALA A 107 3.78 10.55 -5.01
C ALA A 107 2.62 10.77 -6.02
N SER A 108 1.37 10.84 -5.54
CA SER A 108 0.18 11.19 -6.34
C SER A 108 -0.89 11.82 -5.45
N SER A 109 -1.96 12.36 -6.06
CA SER A 109 -3.13 12.90 -5.33
C SER A 109 -3.97 11.82 -4.64
N ASP A 110 -3.87 10.58 -5.09
CA ASP A 110 -4.65 9.46 -4.59
C ASP A 110 -3.67 8.44 -4.01
N GLN A 111 -3.63 8.36 -2.69
CA GLN A 111 -2.70 7.52 -1.96
C GLN A 111 -3.40 6.35 -1.30
N CYS A 112 -2.63 5.33 -0.96
CA CYS A 112 -3.00 4.28 -0.06
C CYS A 112 -1.94 4.16 1.03
N GLY A 113 -2.34 4.30 2.29
CA GLY A 113 -1.38 4.28 3.39
C GLY A 113 -2.00 3.84 4.70
N TYR A 114 -1.20 3.85 5.74
CA TYR A 114 -1.59 3.32 7.04
C TYR A 114 -1.08 4.20 8.19
N LEU A 115 -1.80 4.09 9.32
CA LEU A 115 -1.40 4.59 10.64
C LEU A 115 -1.31 3.40 11.60
N VAL A 116 -0.40 3.48 12.56
CA VAL A 116 -0.28 2.49 13.65
C VAL A 116 -0.60 3.16 14.97
N GLY A 117 -1.39 2.49 15.82
CA GLY A 117 -1.76 3.02 17.12
C GLY A 117 -2.73 2.13 17.86
N ARG A 118 -3.67 2.74 18.58
CA ARG A 118 -4.72 2.05 19.33
C ARG A 118 -6.05 2.80 19.19
N LEU A 119 -7.11 2.07 18.88
CA LEU A 119 -8.48 2.60 18.87
C LEU A 119 -9.12 2.41 20.25
N ASP A 120 -9.47 3.52 20.90
CA ASP A 120 -10.31 3.54 22.13
C ASP A 120 -11.61 4.27 21.84
N GLY A 121 -12.71 3.55 21.86
CA GLY A 121 -14.01 4.08 21.42
C GLY A 121 -13.95 4.53 19.97
N THR A 122 -13.95 5.85 19.74
CA THR A 122 -13.77 6.47 18.41
C THR A 122 -12.49 7.31 18.32
N VAL A 123 -11.63 7.27 19.32
CA VAL A 123 -10.34 7.98 19.31
C VAL A 123 -9.24 7.01 18.90
N PHE A 124 -8.57 7.30 17.80
CA PHE A 124 -7.37 6.58 17.38
C PHE A 124 -6.14 7.30 17.93
N HIS A 125 -5.51 6.72 18.93
CA HIS A 125 -4.25 7.21 19.50
C HIS A 125 -3.11 6.80 18.58
N VAL A 126 -2.62 7.75 17.82
CA VAL A 126 -1.57 7.51 16.82
C VAL A 126 -0.23 7.31 17.54
N GLU A 127 0.40 6.18 17.32
CA GLU A 127 1.77 5.90 17.76
C GLU A 127 2.76 6.17 16.64
N ARG A 128 2.40 5.81 15.39
CA ARG A 128 3.16 6.16 14.17
C ARG A 128 2.24 6.76 13.13
N GLY A 129 2.66 7.92 12.63
CA GLY A 129 1.94 8.68 11.63
C GLY A 129 1.90 8.02 10.25
N PHE A 130 1.15 8.62 9.36
CA PHE A 130 0.84 8.09 8.04
C PHE A 130 2.10 7.73 7.26
N SER A 131 2.06 6.55 6.66
CA SER A 131 3.05 6.06 5.70
C SER A 131 2.32 5.46 4.53
N GLU A 132 2.83 5.68 3.31
CA GLU A 132 2.28 4.99 2.15
C GLU A 132 2.45 3.47 2.31
N LEU A 133 1.44 2.73 1.89
CA LEU A 133 1.44 1.28 1.95
C LEU A 133 2.28 0.68 0.82
N ASP A 134 2.40 1.41 -0.28
CA ASP A 134 3.12 1.01 -1.48
C ASP A 134 3.71 2.25 -2.17
N TYR A 135 4.94 2.18 -2.58
CA TYR A 135 5.71 3.27 -3.19
C TYR A 135 5.91 3.09 -4.69
N GLY A 136 5.24 2.10 -5.29
CA GLY A 136 5.22 1.92 -6.74
C GLY A 136 4.31 2.92 -7.45
N HIS A 137 4.04 2.64 -8.71
CA HIS A 137 3.27 3.53 -9.58
C HIS A 137 1.77 3.24 -9.55
N GLN A 138 1.36 2.03 -9.14
CA GLN A 138 -0.04 1.61 -9.10
C GLN A 138 -0.32 0.67 -7.93
N LEU A 139 -0.90 1.17 -6.88
CA LEU A 139 -1.61 0.39 -5.87
C LEU A 139 -2.69 1.25 -5.23
N TYR A 140 -3.92 0.76 -5.24
CA TYR A 140 -5.06 1.42 -4.61
C TYR A 140 -6.07 0.39 -4.07
N ALA A 141 -7.03 0.86 -3.26
CA ALA A 141 -8.15 0.08 -2.75
C ALA A 141 -7.78 -1.29 -2.15
N PRO A 142 -6.75 -1.40 -1.27
CA PRO A 142 -6.36 -2.67 -0.69
C PRO A 142 -7.46 -3.23 0.20
N GLN A 143 -7.50 -4.57 0.28
CA GLN A 143 -8.32 -5.29 1.23
C GLN A 143 -7.43 -6.18 2.09
N LEU A 144 -7.59 -6.09 3.40
CA LEU A 144 -6.84 -6.86 4.39
C LEU A 144 -7.76 -7.82 5.14
N VAL A 145 -7.27 -9.04 5.31
CA VAL A 145 -7.90 -10.05 6.18
C VAL A 145 -6.90 -10.45 7.24
N GLU A 146 -7.24 -10.16 8.50
CA GLU A 146 -6.42 -10.53 9.65
C GLU A 146 -6.50 -12.03 9.92
N LYS A 147 -5.36 -12.60 10.25
CA LYS A 147 -5.25 -13.98 10.73
C LYS A 147 -4.02 -14.13 11.63
N ASP A 148 -4.23 -14.61 12.86
CA ASP A 148 -3.17 -14.99 13.80
C ASP A 148 -2.16 -13.85 14.11
N GLY A 149 -2.64 -12.59 14.16
CA GLY A 149 -1.85 -11.40 14.44
C GLY A 149 -1.04 -10.85 13.25
N GLU A 150 -1.30 -11.36 12.06
CA GLU A 150 -0.81 -10.87 10.76
C GLU A 150 -2.00 -10.63 9.83
N ALA A 151 -1.77 -10.12 8.62
CA ALA A 151 -2.81 -9.99 7.62
C ALA A 151 -2.36 -10.51 6.26
N ILE A 152 -3.35 -10.90 5.45
CA ILE A 152 -3.19 -11.10 4.01
C ILE A 152 -3.83 -9.90 3.32
N MET A 153 -3.14 -9.33 2.36
CA MET A 153 -3.57 -8.17 1.60
C MET A 153 -3.60 -8.47 0.11
N LEU A 154 -4.61 -7.93 -0.56
CA LEU A 154 -4.69 -7.77 -2.02
C LEU A 154 -4.94 -6.31 -2.32
N GLY A 155 -4.25 -5.75 -3.31
CA GLY A 155 -4.46 -4.40 -3.80
C GLY A 155 -4.83 -4.38 -5.29
N TRP A 156 -5.51 -3.35 -5.71
CA TRP A 156 -5.75 -3.07 -7.12
C TRP A 156 -4.52 -2.36 -7.69
N MET A 157 -3.94 -2.93 -8.77
CA MET A 157 -2.88 -2.26 -9.54
C MET A 157 -3.51 -1.31 -10.55
N GLY A 158 -3.88 -0.15 -10.06
CA GLY A 158 -4.48 0.96 -10.76
C GLY A 158 -4.58 2.16 -9.84
N LEU A 159 -4.94 3.32 -10.38
CA LEU A 159 -5.23 4.54 -9.63
C LEU A 159 -6.54 5.13 -10.16
N PRO A 160 -7.36 5.81 -9.30
CA PRO A 160 -8.63 6.39 -9.71
C PRO A 160 -8.53 7.37 -10.89
N ALA A 161 -7.42 8.12 -10.96
CA ALA A 161 -7.18 9.12 -12.01
C ALA A 161 -6.37 8.58 -13.21
N GLN A 162 -6.07 7.28 -13.24
CA GLN A 162 -5.30 6.66 -14.32
C GLN A 162 -6.17 6.40 -15.54
N ASP A 163 -5.66 6.72 -16.73
CA ASP A 163 -6.26 6.32 -18.00
C ASP A 163 -6.28 4.79 -18.15
N ASP A 164 -7.15 4.29 -19.03
CA ASP A 164 -7.21 2.88 -19.40
C ASP A 164 -5.83 2.38 -19.90
N THR A 165 -5.52 1.15 -19.54
CA THR A 165 -4.26 0.53 -19.95
C THR A 165 -4.32 0.08 -21.43
N PRO A 166 -3.18 -0.11 -22.11
CA PRO A 166 -3.17 -0.60 -23.49
C PRO A 166 -3.90 -1.92 -23.70
N THR A 167 -4.06 -2.72 -22.65
CA THR A 167 -4.73 -4.02 -22.67
C THR A 167 -6.24 -3.95 -22.88
N VAL A 168 -6.83 -2.74 -22.91
CA VAL A 168 -8.26 -2.56 -23.25
C VAL A 168 -8.58 -3.15 -24.62
N GLU A 169 -7.64 -3.11 -25.56
CA GLU A 169 -7.81 -3.72 -26.90
C GLU A 169 -7.86 -5.26 -26.85
N GLU A 170 -7.33 -5.86 -25.78
CA GLU A 170 -7.38 -7.29 -25.49
C GLU A 170 -8.62 -7.68 -24.65
N GLY A 171 -9.44 -6.71 -24.26
CA GLY A 171 -10.67 -6.90 -23.51
C GLY A 171 -10.53 -6.93 -22.00
N TRP A 172 -9.41 -6.43 -21.45
CA TRP A 172 -9.22 -6.29 -20.01
C TRP A 172 -8.45 -5.01 -19.65
N VAL A 173 -8.63 -4.53 -18.43
CA VAL A 173 -7.88 -3.41 -17.85
C VAL A 173 -7.55 -3.73 -16.40
N HIS A 174 -6.38 -3.28 -15.95
CA HIS A 174 -5.88 -3.43 -14.60
C HIS A 174 -5.68 -4.88 -14.16
N THR A 175 -5.09 -5.06 -13.00
CA THR A 175 -4.88 -6.37 -12.37
C THR A 175 -4.84 -6.19 -10.85
N LEU A 176 -4.70 -7.28 -10.12
CA LEU A 176 -4.44 -7.26 -8.68
C LEU A 176 -2.94 -7.48 -8.42
N THR A 177 -2.48 -7.00 -7.27
CA THR A 177 -1.15 -7.40 -6.75
C THR A 177 -1.11 -8.90 -6.46
N LEU A 178 0.06 -9.44 -6.29
CA LEU A 178 0.21 -10.71 -5.58
C LEU A 178 -0.45 -10.60 -4.20
N PRO A 179 -1.04 -11.70 -3.67
CA PRO A 179 -1.40 -11.75 -2.27
C PRO A 179 -0.15 -11.53 -1.42
N ARG A 180 -0.19 -10.51 -0.57
CA ARG A 180 0.91 -10.15 0.30
C ARG A 180 0.61 -10.53 1.74
N ARG A 181 1.53 -11.19 2.40
CA ARG A 181 1.56 -11.29 3.84
C ARG A 181 2.01 -9.95 4.40
N VAL A 182 1.26 -9.43 5.37
CA VAL A 182 1.51 -8.16 6.03
C VAL A 182 1.63 -8.41 7.52
N TRP A 183 2.71 -7.92 8.13
CA TRP A 183 2.92 -8.01 9.56
C TRP A 183 3.47 -6.70 10.12
N LEU A 184 3.37 -6.53 11.43
CA LEU A 184 3.92 -5.37 12.14
C LEU A 184 5.24 -5.74 12.82
N GLU A 185 6.25 -4.89 12.69
CA GLU A 185 7.52 -5.04 13.37
C GLU A 185 8.14 -3.67 13.66
N ASP A 186 8.38 -3.40 14.95
CA ASP A 186 8.91 -2.12 15.44
C ASP A 186 8.05 -0.91 15.00
N GLY A 187 6.73 -1.07 15.05
CA GLY A 187 5.77 -0.03 14.65
C GLY A 187 5.67 0.22 13.15
N TRP A 188 6.22 -0.66 12.30
CA TRP A 188 6.17 -0.52 10.86
C TRP A 188 5.54 -1.75 10.21
N LEU A 189 4.69 -1.53 9.21
CA LEU A 189 4.25 -2.63 8.36
C LEU A 189 5.41 -3.14 7.52
N ARG A 190 5.43 -4.45 7.38
CA ARG A 190 6.29 -5.17 6.44
C ARG A 190 5.44 -6.04 5.55
N GLN A 191 5.90 -6.28 4.35
CA GLN A 191 5.18 -7.00 3.32
C GLN A 191 6.09 -8.00 2.62
N ALA A 192 5.52 -9.14 2.25
CA ALA A 192 6.16 -10.13 1.38
C ALA A 192 5.08 -10.89 0.61
N PRO A 193 5.39 -11.52 -0.53
CA PRO A 193 4.47 -12.43 -1.19
C PRO A 193 4.04 -13.56 -0.23
N VAL A 194 2.79 -14.01 -0.35
CA VAL A 194 2.28 -15.12 0.49
C VAL A 194 2.95 -16.44 0.13
N TRP A 195 3.30 -16.63 -1.13
CA TRP A 195 3.96 -17.83 -1.65
C TRP A 195 4.99 -17.49 -2.72
N GLU A 196 5.90 -18.41 -2.94
CA GLU A 196 6.81 -18.36 -4.07
C GLU A 196 6.03 -18.65 -5.36
N LEU A 197 6.22 -17.81 -6.36
CA LEU A 197 5.65 -18.04 -7.69
C LEU A 197 6.41 -19.19 -8.37
N PRO A 198 5.72 -20.03 -9.18
CA PRO A 198 6.42 -21.01 -9.99
C PRO A 198 7.26 -20.30 -11.06
N GLU A 199 8.52 -20.68 -11.19
CA GLU A 199 9.33 -20.23 -12.33
C GLU A 199 8.71 -20.71 -13.64
N ASN A 200 8.43 -19.78 -14.54
CA ASN A 200 7.95 -20.04 -15.89
C ASN A 200 8.36 -18.88 -16.82
N ASP A 201 8.08 -19.01 -18.11
CA ASP A 201 8.50 -18.04 -19.12
C ASP A 201 7.85 -16.64 -18.98
N SER A 202 6.80 -16.50 -18.13
CA SER A 202 6.13 -15.22 -17.89
C SER A 202 6.51 -14.57 -16.56
N VAL A 203 7.21 -15.29 -15.69
CA VAL A 203 7.61 -14.82 -14.35
C VAL A 203 9.13 -14.66 -14.29
N ALA A 204 9.59 -13.46 -13.97
CA ALA A 204 10.99 -13.17 -13.69
C ALA A 204 11.16 -12.77 -12.23
N MET A 205 11.96 -13.52 -11.49
CA MET A 205 12.22 -13.27 -10.07
C MET A 205 13.72 -13.05 -9.83
N LEU A 206 14.05 -12.19 -8.87
CA LEU A 206 15.42 -11.97 -8.41
C LEU A 206 15.43 -11.66 -6.91
N GLN A 207 16.16 -12.46 -6.16
CA GLN A 207 16.58 -12.12 -4.80
C GLN A 207 17.95 -11.44 -4.89
N ALA A 208 18.08 -10.25 -4.34
CA ALA A 208 19.25 -9.41 -4.50
C ALA A 208 19.61 -8.62 -3.23
N GLY A 209 20.71 -7.93 -3.27
CA GLY A 209 21.13 -6.94 -2.29
C GLY A 209 21.14 -5.54 -2.88
N GLU A 210 21.94 -4.65 -2.28
CA GLU A 210 22.14 -3.31 -2.82
C GLU A 210 22.71 -3.36 -4.25
N GLY A 211 22.21 -2.51 -5.12
CA GLY A 211 22.62 -2.45 -6.53
C GLY A 211 21.57 -1.78 -7.42
N THR A 212 21.86 -1.78 -8.71
CA THR A 212 20.91 -1.36 -9.75
C THR A 212 20.54 -2.55 -10.61
N TYR A 213 19.26 -2.74 -10.83
CA TYR A 213 18.68 -3.87 -11.56
C TYR A 213 17.69 -3.36 -12.59
N ALA A 214 17.74 -3.91 -13.79
CA ALA A 214 16.79 -3.57 -14.85
C ALA A 214 16.04 -4.82 -15.29
N LEU A 215 14.72 -4.72 -15.40
CA LEU A 215 13.90 -5.69 -16.11
C LEU A 215 13.98 -5.38 -17.59
N VAL A 216 14.40 -6.37 -18.37
CA VAL A 216 14.54 -6.23 -19.81
C VAL A 216 13.67 -7.23 -20.56
N ASP A 217 13.17 -6.81 -21.70
CA ASP A 217 12.46 -7.69 -22.63
C ASP A 217 13.40 -8.53 -23.50
N ASP A 218 12.85 -9.39 -24.36
CA ASP A 218 13.60 -10.24 -25.29
C ASP A 218 14.48 -9.43 -26.27
N SER A 219 14.12 -8.18 -26.57
CA SER A 219 14.94 -7.29 -27.41
C SER A 219 16.12 -6.68 -26.65
N GLY A 220 16.12 -6.78 -25.31
CA GLY A 220 17.05 -6.12 -24.41
C GLY A 220 16.65 -4.68 -24.05
N ALA A 221 15.45 -4.24 -24.43
CA ALA A 221 14.93 -2.96 -24.02
C ALA A 221 14.55 -3.00 -22.52
N GLU A 222 14.86 -1.91 -21.81
CA GLU A 222 14.57 -1.77 -20.41
C GLU A 222 13.11 -1.29 -20.22
N ALA A 223 12.35 -2.04 -19.43
CA ALA A 223 10.97 -1.72 -19.09
C ALA A 223 10.81 -1.14 -17.70
N PHE A 224 11.66 -1.55 -16.76
CA PHE A 224 11.62 -1.12 -15.38
C PHE A 224 13.02 -1.13 -14.77
N ARG A 225 13.29 -0.18 -13.88
CA ARG A 225 14.58 -0.13 -13.17
C ARG A 225 14.36 0.02 -11.67
N VAL A 226 15.17 -0.71 -10.92
CA VAL A 226 15.27 -0.60 -9.46
C VAL A 226 16.68 -0.23 -9.10
N THR A 227 16.86 0.80 -8.28
CA THR A 227 18.14 1.11 -7.62
C THR A 227 17.92 1.08 -6.12
N TYR A 228 18.65 0.24 -5.43
CA TYR A 228 18.55 0.05 -3.98
C TYR A 228 19.91 0.16 -3.33
N GLY A 229 20.04 0.98 -2.30
CA GLY A 229 21.25 1.17 -1.53
C GLY A 229 21.42 2.63 -1.09
N GLY A 230 22.40 2.86 -0.21
CA GLY A 230 22.66 4.18 0.33
C GLY A 230 21.51 4.78 1.15
N GLY A 231 20.60 3.94 1.67
CA GLY A 231 19.45 4.36 2.44
C GLY A 231 18.20 4.70 1.62
N GLU A 232 18.19 4.42 0.32
CA GLU A 232 17.08 4.73 -0.59
C GLU A 232 16.71 3.54 -1.49
N LEU A 233 15.45 3.51 -1.88
CA LEU A 233 14.94 2.72 -3.00
C LEU A 233 14.45 3.68 -4.09
N ARG A 234 14.82 3.41 -5.34
CA ARG A 234 14.36 4.12 -6.53
C ARG A 234 13.69 3.15 -7.48
N LEU A 235 12.48 3.49 -7.93
CA LEU A 235 11.68 2.72 -8.87
C LEU A 235 11.40 3.59 -10.10
N ALA A 236 11.89 3.19 -11.26
CA ALA A 236 11.72 3.97 -12.49
C ALA A 236 10.97 3.17 -13.55
N CYS A 237 9.91 3.77 -14.10
CA CYS A 237 9.03 3.23 -15.12
C CYS A 237 8.55 4.34 -16.05
N GLY A 238 8.71 4.18 -17.38
CA GLY A 238 8.11 5.08 -18.36
C GLY A 238 8.50 6.55 -18.25
N GLY A 239 9.64 6.86 -17.60
CA GLY A 239 10.10 8.23 -17.35
C GLY A 239 9.62 8.83 -16.02
N ASP A 240 8.81 8.11 -15.25
CA ASP A 240 8.47 8.43 -13.86
C ASP A 240 9.42 7.70 -12.91
N GLU A 241 9.96 8.40 -11.93
CA GLU A 241 10.83 7.85 -10.90
C GLU A 241 10.26 8.11 -9.51
N ARG A 242 10.12 7.05 -8.74
CA ARG A 242 9.72 7.09 -7.32
C ARG A 242 10.96 6.89 -6.46
N VAL A 243 11.11 7.73 -5.43
CA VAL A 243 12.24 7.66 -4.49
C VAL A 243 11.69 7.64 -3.08
N VAL A 244 12.14 6.67 -2.30
CA VAL A 244 11.71 6.52 -0.91
C VAL A 244 12.90 6.15 -0.02
N PRO A 245 12.99 6.69 1.22
CA PRO A 245 13.92 6.20 2.22
C PRO A 245 13.69 4.71 2.50
N CYS A 246 14.73 3.92 2.39
CA CYS A 246 14.65 2.47 2.57
C CYS A 246 15.84 1.98 3.41
N PRO A 247 15.59 1.27 4.53
CA PRO A 247 16.68 0.71 5.32
C PRO A 247 17.41 -0.39 4.54
N ALA A 248 18.63 -0.70 4.94
CA ALA A 248 19.35 -1.87 4.45
C ALA A 248 18.59 -3.17 4.81
N GLY A 249 18.67 -4.16 3.94
CA GLY A 249 17.99 -5.45 4.09
C GLY A 249 17.96 -6.20 2.75
N SER A 250 17.08 -7.18 2.66
CA SER A 250 16.82 -7.93 1.43
C SER A 250 16.14 -7.09 0.37
N LEU A 251 16.31 -7.47 -0.88
CA LEU A 251 15.57 -6.97 -2.04
C LEU A 251 15.01 -8.15 -2.81
N GLU A 252 13.71 -8.16 -3.02
CA GLU A 252 13.02 -9.13 -3.86
C GLU A 252 12.32 -8.41 -5.00
N LEU A 253 12.59 -8.85 -6.22
CA LEU A 253 12.03 -8.31 -7.45
C LEU A 253 11.23 -9.39 -8.16
N ILE A 254 10.00 -9.08 -8.51
CA ILE A 254 9.08 -9.98 -9.19
C ILE A 254 8.47 -9.26 -10.38
N ALA A 255 8.48 -9.90 -11.53
CA ALA A 255 7.71 -9.49 -12.69
C ALA A 255 6.86 -10.67 -13.16
N ASP A 256 5.56 -10.46 -13.30
CA ASP A 256 4.60 -11.44 -13.80
C ASP A 256 3.67 -10.78 -14.82
N GLY A 257 3.86 -11.09 -16.09
CA GLY A 257 3.17 -10.41 -17.18
C GLY A 257 3.41 -8.89 -17.12
N CYS A 258 2.35 -8.11 -16.95
CA CYS A 258 2.43 -6.66 -16.84
C CYS A 258 2.67 -6.15 -15.40
N ALA A 259 2.67 -7.02 -14.41
CA ALA A 259 2.85 -6.65 -13.01
C ALA A 259 4.31 -6.73 -12.58
N VAL A 260 4.81 -5.67 -11.98
CA VAL A 260 6.10 -5.64 -11.28
C VAL A 260 5.84 -5.36 -9.81
N GLU A 261 6.39 -6.20 -8.93
CA GLU A 261 6.36 -5.97 -7.50
C GLU A 261 7.78 -6.03 -6.93
N VAL A 262 8.05 -5.10 -6.03
CA VAL A 262 9.34 -4.91 -5.38
C VAL A 262 9.13 -4.93 -3.87
N PHE A 263 9.95 -5.69 -3.15
CA PHE A 263 9.98 -5.72 -1.69
C PHE A 263 11.42 -5.47 -1.23
N ALA A 264 11.65 -4.37 -0.51
CA ALA A 264 12.98 -3.94 -0.10
C ALA A 264 13.06 -3.68 1.41
N GLY A 265 14.29 -3.70 1.97
CA GLY A 265 14.52 -3.45 3.38
C GLY A 265 13.80 -4.46 4.27
N ASP A 266 13.90 -5.75 3.95
CA ASP A 266 13.18 -6.85 4.61
C ASP A 266 11.65 -6.66 4.60
N GLY A 267 11.12 -6.19 3.46
CA GLY A 267 9.70 -5.95 3.27
C GLY A 267 9.17 -4.64 3.87
N ARG A 268 10.03 -3.77 4.40
CA ARG A 268 9.65 -2.47 4.95
C ARG A 268 9.07 -1.54 3.88
N ILE A 269 9.60 -1.61 2.67
CA ILE A 269 9.15 -0.85 1.52
C ILE A 269 8.69 -1.83 0.45
N ALA A 270 7.49 -1.63 -0.04
CA ALA A 270 6.92 -2.36 -1.18
C ALA A 270 6.59 -1.40 -2.31
N GLY A 271 6.60 -1.87 -3.54
CA GLY A 271 6.22 -1.10 -4.71
C GLY A 271 5.58 -1.98 -5.78
N ALA A 272 4.38 -1.63 -6.21
CA ALA A 272 3.65 -2.24 -7.32
C ALA A 272 3.62 -1.31 -8.53
N SER A 273 3.90 -1.83 -9.70
CA SER A 273 3.89 -1.05 -10.93
C SER A 273 3.39 -1.89 -12.08
N ALA A 274 2.49 -1.35 -12.88
CA ALA A 274 2.06 -1.96 -14.13
C ALA A 274 2.98 -1.49 -15.26
N ILE A 275 3.51 -2.41 -16.01
CA ILE A 275 4.39 -2.16 -17.15
C ILE A 275 3.76 -2.75 -18.42
N PHE A 276 3.80 -1.97 -19.49
CA PHE A 276 3.26 -2.40 -20.77
C PHE A 276 4.37 -2.28 -21.82
N GLY A 277 4.83 -3.43 -22.33
CA GLY A 277 5.75 -3.53 -23.46
C GLY A 277 5.03 -3.55 -24.80
N ALA A 278 5.71 -3.94 -25.85
CA ALA A 278 5.05 -4.36 -27.09
C ALA A 278 4.09 -5.53 -26.76
N SER A 279 2.99 -5.66 -27.50
CA SER A 279 1.86 -6.60 -27.22
C SER A 279 2.27 -8.09 -27.07
N ASP A 280 3.51 -8.42 -27.38
CA ASP A 280 4.09 -9.76 -27.30
C ASP A 280 5.41 -9.78 -26.50
N ALA A 281 5.73 -8.71 -25.78
CA ALA A 281 6.96 -8.62 -25.00
C ALA A 281 6.98 -9.68 -23.90
N ARG A 282 8.00 -10.50 -23.91
CA ARG A 282 8.34 -11.43 -22.83
C ARG A 282 9.50 -10.87 -22.05
N TRP A 283 9.50 -11.09 -20.74
CA TRP A 283 10.61 -10.66 -19.92
C TRP A 283 11.76 -11.66 -20.03
N LYS A 284 12.90 -11.17 -20.49
CA LYS A 284 14.15 -11.94 -20.46
C LYS A 284 14.65 -12.12 -19.02
N GLY A 285 14.27 -11.20 -18.12
CA GLY A 285 14.60 -11.24 -16.71
C GLY A 285 15.25 -9.96 -16.19
N TRP A 286 15.64 -10.03 -14.93
CA TRP A 286 16.34 -8.97 -14.23
C TRP A 286 17.84 -9.05 -14.51
N ILE A 287 18.46 -7.94 -14.86
CA ILE A 287 19.91 -7.84 -15.09
C ILE A 287 20.52 -6.78 -14.16
N ALA A 288 21.65 -7.09 -13.54
CA ALA A 288 22.46 -6.10 -12.81
C ALA A 288 23.06 -5.09 -13.79
N ARG A 289 23.11 -3.83 -13.39
CA ARG A 289 23.67 -2.69 -14.14
C ARG A 289 24.90 -2.12 -13.45
#